data_2a99ad4de6798acfef9e48144c4768a2
#
_entry.id   2a99ad4de6798acfef9e48144c4768a2
#
_cell.length_a   1.000
_cell.length_b   1.000
_cell.length_c   1.000
_cell.angle_alpha   90.00
_cell.angle_beta   90.00
_cell.angle_gamma   90.00
#
_symmetry.space_group_name_H-M   'P 1'
#
loop_
_entity.id
_entity.type
_entity.pdbx_description
1 polymer ?
#
loop_
_entity_poly.entity_id
_entity_poly.type
_entity_poly.pdbx_seq_one_letter_code
_entity_poly.pdbx_strand_id
1 'polypeptide(L)'
;VIPCDNCRKVIELTKAFNNEKVKSLHTYDVKGLIDHDFLTDIEKDSYLKQNIYTLDVLEVENLFLIEPLIKLAAKQIGDNENEAFQKVSDFLFEQMEQGKYDIVNSICIKEIRHKLNCFSSKGNKGEDIQNDLNNHISEIDVNAIFVQTETNISDIIAERDYKKMLNVFNHKGMCQRVTGIIGLKKKYPQV
;
A
#
# COMPACT_ATOMS: atom_id res chain seq x y z
N VAL A 1 10.02 -19.49 -3.58
CA VAL A 1 9.78 -18.19 -2.94
C VAL A 1 10.73 -18.04 -1.77
N ILE A 2 11.43 -16.90 -1.70
CA ILE A 2 12.32 -16.56 -0.58
C ILE A 2 11.64 -15.42 0.19
N PRO A 3 11.18 -15.66 1.42
CA PRO A 3 10.61 -14.61 2.25
C PRO A 3 11.71 -13.63 2.69
N CYS A 4 11.40 -12.34 2.68
CA CYS A 4 12.29 -11.27 3.13
C CYS A 4 11.60 -10.51 4.27
N ASP A 5 12.39 -10.01 5.23
CA ASP A 5 11.84 -9.37 6.42
C ASP A 5 11.24 -7.97 6.13
N ASN A 6 11.63 -7.35 5.01
CA ASN A 6 11.15 -6.01 4.63
C ASN A 6 11.39 -5.70 3.15
N CYS A 7 10.70 -4.67 2.64
CA CYS A 7 10.79 -4.23 1.25
C CYS A 7 12.22 -3.95 0.79
N ARG A 8 13.05 -3.35 1.66
CA ARG A 8 14.44 -3.02 1.32
C ARG A 8 15.24 -4.26 0.97
N LYS A 9 15.12 -5.33 1.75
CA LYS A 9 15.80 -6.61 1.45
C LYS A 9 15.31 -7.24 0.16
N VAL A 10 14.00 -7.17 -0.14
CA VAL A 10 13.46 -7.64 -1.43
C VAL A 10 14.12 -6.89 -2.57
N ILE A 11 14.20 -5.56 -2.48
CA ILE A 11 14.80 -4.70 -3.51
C ILE A 11 16.29 -5.04 -3.69
N GLU A 12 17.04 -5.10 -2.59
CA GLU A 12 18.48 -5.39 -2.60
C GLU A 12 18.78 -6.77 -3.20
N LEU A 13 18.07 -7.80 -2.78
CA LEU A 13 18.23 -9.17 -3.30
C LEU A 13 17.85 -9.26 -4.77
N THR A 14 16.70 -8.70 -5.16
CA THR A 14 16.28 -8.73 -6.57
C THR A 14 17.31 -8.07 -7.49
N LYS A 15 17.83 -6.90 -7.09
CA LYS A 15 18.89 -6.21 -7.83
C LYS A 15 20.19 -7.00 -7.86
N ALA A 16 20.59 -7.59 -6.72
CA ALA A 16 21.83 -8.37 -6.64
C ALA A 16 21.79 -9.60 -7.56
N PHE A 17 20.71 -10.39 -7.52
CA PHE A 17 20.57 -11.56 -8.36
C PHE A 17 20.41 -11.23 -9.86
N ASN A 18 19.79 -10.10 -10.21
CA ASN A 18 19.61 -9.68 -11.59
C ASN A 18 20.80 -8.85 -12.12
N ASN A 19 21.85 -8.62 -11.33
CA ASN A 19 23.07 -7.97 -11.80
C ASN A 19 23.77 -8.85 -12.86
N GLU A 20 24.24 -8.25 -13.95
CA GLU A 20 24.85 -8.97 -15.09
C GLU A 20 25.97 -9.92 -14.68
N LYS A 21 26.82 -9.50 -13.73
CA LYS A 21 27.91 -10.34 -13.22
C LYS A 21 27.43 -11.58 -12.47
N VAL A 22 26.33 -11.44 -11.72
CA VAL A 22 25.74 -12.56 -10.97
C VAL A 22 24.89 -13.43 -11.88
N LYS A 23 24.17 -12.85 -12.86
CA LYS A 23 23.44 -13.59 -13.90
C LYS A 23 24.31 -14.53 -14.71
N SER A 24 25.61 -14.25 -14.85
CA SER A 24 26.54 -15.19 -15.51
C SER A 24 26.76 -16.51 -14.73
N LEU A 25 26.42 -16.53 -13.44
CA LEU A 25 26.58 -17.70 -12.56
C LEU A 25 25.33 -18.56 -12.44
N HIS A 26 24.16 -18.07 -12.90
CA HIS A 26 22.88 -18.77 -12.83
C HIS A 26 21.95 -18.37 -13.97
N THR A 27 20.94 -19.20 -14.23
CA THR A 27 19.92 -18.98 -15.27
C THR A 27 18.58 -18.46 -14.72
N TYR A 28 18.48 -18.16 -13.43
CA TYR A 28 17.23 -17.76 -12.79
C TYR A 28 16.89 -16.30 -13.13
N ASP A 29 15.61 -16.05 -13.46
CA ASP A 29 15.01 -14.72 -13.51
C ASP A 29 14.35 -14.43 -12.16
N VAL A 30 14.98 -13.57 -11.37
CA VAL A 30 14.53 -13.26 -10.01
C VAL A 30 13.61 -12.06 -10.04
N LYS A 31 12.41 -12.23 -9.49
CA LYS A 31 11.39 -11.18 -9.36
C LYS A 31 11.16 -10.88 -7.90
N GLY A 32 11.12 -9.59 -7.56
CA GLY A 32 10.74 -9.10 -6.24
C GLY A 32 9.26 -8.74 -6.20
N LEU A 33 8.61 -8.94 -5.06
CA LEU A 33 7.26 -8.44 -4.79
C LEU A 33 7.31 -7.64 -3.49
N ILE A 34 6.81 -6.41 -3.54
CA ILE A 34 6.74 -5.49 -2.40
C ILE A 34 5.32 -4.95 -2.22
N ASP A 35 5.02 -4.48 -1.01
CA ASP A 35 3.76 -3.80 -0.73
C ASP A 35 3.65 -2.51 -1.54
N HIS A 36 2.41 -2.08 -1.80
CA HIS A 36 2.13 -0.82 -2.49
C HIS A 36 2.62 0.39 -1.69
N ASP A 37 2.42 0.37 -0.40
CA ASP A 37 2.95 1.30 0.61
C ASP A 37 2.89 2.78 0.17
N PHE A 38 1.80 3.20 -0.51
CA PHE A 38 1.56 4.53 -1.09
C PHE A 38 2.64 4.99 -2.09
N LEU A 39 3.26 4.06 -2.81
CA LEU A 39 4.20 4.39 -3.88
C LEU A 39 3.50 5.15 -5.00
N THR A 40 4.18 6.17 -5.53
CA THR A 40 3.75 6.89 -6.72
C THR A 40 3.86 6.01 -7.97
N ASP A 41 3.11 6.33 -9.02
CA ASP A 41 3.20 5.58 -10.29
C ASP A 41 4.61 5.64 -10.90
N ILE A 42 5.32 6.76 -10.73
CA ILE A 42 6.72 6.91 -11.17
C ILE A 42 7.64 5.92 -10.43
N GLU A 43 7.45 5.77 -9.12
CA GLU A 43 8.22 4.82 -8.31
C GLU A 43 7.91 3.38 -8.69
N LYS A 44 6.62 3.04 -8.91
CA LYS A 44 6.20 1.71 -9.37
C LYS A 44 6.80 1.36 -10.73
N ASP A 45 6.77 2.28 -11.69
CA ASP A 45 7.38 2.10 -13.00
C ASP A 45 8.89 1.91 -12.91
N SER A 46 9.55 2.65 -12.00
CA SER A 46 10.98 2.50 -11.73
C SER A 46 11.31 1.12 -11.16
N TYR A 47 10.49 0.62 -10.23
CA TYR A 47 10.66 -0.72 -9.66
C TYR A 47 10.37 -1.82 -10.69
N LEU A 48 9.33 -1.67 -11.50
CA LEU A 48 8.96 -2.64 -12.53
C LEU A 48 10.12 -2.86 -13.54
N LYS A 49 10.80 -1.78 -13.96
CA LYS A 49 12.00 -1.85 -14.81
C LYS A 49 13.15 -2.64 -14.19
N GLN A 50 13.11 -2.85 -12.87
CA GLN A 50 14.11 -3.60 -12.11
C GLN A 50 13.63 -5.00 -11.73
N ASN A 51 12.55 -5.51 -12.35
CA ASN A 51 11.88 -6.77 -12.02
C ASN A 51 11.31 -6.80 -10.57
N ILE A 52 10.94 -5.65 -10.03
CA ILE A 52 10.31 -5.51 -8.73
C ILE A 52 8.85 -5.10 -8.97
N TYR A 53 7.94 -5.94 -8.54
CA TYR A 53 6.49 -5.77 -8.69
C TYR A 53 5.91 -5.22 -7.40
N THR A 54 4.91 -4.36 -7.53
CA THR A 54 4.13 -3.84 -6.40
C THR A 54 2.74 -4.46 -6.41
N LEU A 55 2.15 -4.62 -5.23
CA LEU A 55 0.77 -5.07 -5.12
C LEU A 55 -0.20 -4.00 -5.64
N ASP A 56 -1.34 -4.45 -6.18
CA ASP A 56 -2.48 -3.58 -6.53
C ASP A 56 -3.35 -3.21 -5.31
N VAL A 57 -2.89 -3.58 -4.11
CA VAL A 57 -3.50 -3.28 -2.82
C VAL A 57 -2.44 -2.76 -1.86
N LEU A 58 -2.84 -2.05 -0.81
CA LEU A 58 -1.91 -1.36 0.10
C LEU A 58 -0.88 -2.31 0.72
N GLU A 59 -1.32 -3.43 1.27
CA GLU A 59 -0.49 -4.44 1.90
C GLU A 59 -0.92 -5.86 1.49
N VAL A 60 -0.07 -6.85 1.71
CA VAL A 60 -0.35 -8.26 1.35
C VAL A 60 -1.61 -8.80 2.01
N GLU A 61 -1.93 -8.34 3.22
CA GLU A 61 -3.15 -8.72 3.93
C GLU A 61 -4.42 -8.30 3.19
N ASN A 62 -4.38 -7.19 2.46
CA ASN A 62 -5.52 -6.71 1.67
C ASN A 62 -5.86 -7.62 0.47
N LEU A 63 -4.92 -8.48 0.06
CA LEU A 63 -5.22 -9.51 -0.95
C LEU A 63 -6.34 -10.46 -0.52
N PHE A 64 -6.47 -10.70 0.79
CA PHE A 64 -7.56 -11.54 1.32
C PHE A 64 -8.92 -10.84 1.32
N LEU A 65 -8.94 -9.53 1.05
CA LEU A 65 -10.14 -8.69 1.04
C LEU A 65 -10.64 -8.39 -0.38
N ILE A 66 -9.96 -8.87 -1.43
CA ILE A 66 -10.44 -8.64 -2.79
C ILE A 66 -11.78 -9.35 -3.03
N GLU A 67 -12.68 -8.69 -3.75
CA GLU A 67 -14.04 -9.17 -4.01
C GLU A 67 -14.11 -10.64 -4.48
N PRO A 68 -13.31 -11.08 -5.48
CA PRO A 68 -13.36 -12.47 -5.95
C PRO A 68 -13.05 -13.48 -4.85
N LEU A 69 -12.14 -13.16 -3.93
CA LEU A 69 -11.75 -14.07 -2.86
C LEU A 69 -12.82 -14.17 -1.78
N ILE A 70 -13.44 -13.05 -1.41
CA ILE A 70 -14.56 -13.01 -0.47
C ILE A 70 -15.74 -13.82 -1.02
N LYS A 71 -16.10 -13.62 -2.30
CA LYS A 71 -17.17 -14.35 -2.98
C LYS A 71 -16.87 -15.85 -3.04
N LEU A 72 -15.64 -16.22 -3.39
CA LEU A 72 -15.22 -17.62 -3.41
C LEU A 72 -15.32 -18.27 -2.02
N ALA A 73 -14.88 -17.57 -0.99
CA ALA A 73 -14.97 -18.06 0.39
C ALA A 73 -16.43 -18.24 0.84
N ALA A 74 -17.31 -17.30 0.54
CA ALA A 74 -18.74 -17.40 0.81
C ALA A 74 -19.37 -18.61 0.11
N LYS A 75 -19.08 -18.79 -1.18
CA LYS A 75 -19.54 -19.94 -1.96
C LYS A 75 -19.15 -21.28 -1.35
N GLN A 76 -17.89 -21.42 -0.91
CA GLN A 76 -17.40 -22.66 -0.31
C GLN A 76 -18.14 -23.06 0.98
N ILE A 77 -18.65 -22.09 1.72
CA ILE A 77 -19.44 -22.36 2.93
C ILE A 77 -20.94 -22.44 2.67
N GLY A 78 -21.38 -22.26 1.42
CA GLY A 78 -22.79 -22.33 1.02
C GLY A 78 -23.58 -21.07 1.33
N ASP A 79 -22.90 -19.91 1.45
CA ASP A 79 -23.54 -18.60 1.63
C ASP A 79 -23.72 -17.87 0.29
N ASN A 80 -24.57 -16.84 0.26
CA ASN A 80 -24.77 -16.00 -0.91
C ASN A 80 -23.55 -15.11 -1.14
N GLU A 81 -22.89 -15.29 -2.29
CA GLU A 81 -21.63 -14.60 -2.65
C GLU A 81 -21.79 -13.07 -2.64
N ASN A 82 -22.91 -12.55 -3.17
CA ASN A 82 -23.12 -11.11 -3.29
C ASN A 82 -23.51 -10.49 -1.93
N GLU A 83 -24.34 -11.14 -1.16
CA GLU A 83 -24.72 -10.68 0.18
C GLU A 83 -23.51 -10.69 1.14
N ALA A 84 -22.68 -11.72 1.06
CA ALA A 84 -21.47 -11.82 1.85
C ALA A 84 -20.49 -10.69 1.50
N PHE A 85 -20.27 -10.44 0.20
CA PHE A 85 -19.43 -9.34 -0.25
C PHE A 85 -19.99 -7.98 0.19
N GLN A 86 -21.32 -7.77 0.07
CA GLN A 86 -21.93 -6.50 0.50
C GLN A 86 -21.72 -6.25 2.00
N LYS A 87 -21.96 -7.26 2.85
CA LYS A 87 -21.72 -7.15 4.30
C LYS A 87 -20.26 -6.80 4.64
N VAL A 88 -19.31 -7.42 3.92
CA VAL A 88 -17.89 -7.12 4.10
C VAL A 88 -17.57 -5.71 3.64
N SER A 89 -18.07 -5.31 2.48
CA SER A 89 -17.87 -3.96 1.95
C SER A 89 -18.43 -2.90 2.89
N ASP A 90 -19.65 -3.08 3.38
CA ASP A 90 -20.27 -2.15 4.33
C ASP A 90 -19.45 -2.01 5.60
N PHE A 91 -19.00 -3.13 6.15
CA PHE A 91 -18.15 -3.13 7.34
C PHE A 91 -16.81 -2.42 7.10
N LEU A 92 -16.15 -2.66 5.96
CA LEU A 92 -14.85 -2.04 5.66
C LEU A 92 -14.99 -0.53 5.48
N PHE A 93 -16.03 -0.06 4.79
CA PHE A 93 -16.29 1.37 4.66
C PHE A 93 -16.64 2.03 5.99
N GLU A 94 -17.40 1.37 6.86
CA GLU A 94 -17.65 1.85 8.21
C GLU A 94 -16.34 2.01 9.02
N GLN A 95 -15.44 1.01 8.94
CA GLN A 95 -14.14 1.09 9.62
C GLN A 95 -13.24 2.18 9.01
N MET A 96 -13.28 2.37 7.69
CA MET A 96 -12.56 3.42 7.01
C MET A 96 -13.05 4.80 7.41
N GLU A 97 -14.36 5.00 7.51
CA GLU A 97 -14.96 6.27 7.99
C GLU A 97 -14.52 6.59 9.42
N GLN A 98 -14.57 5.59 10.32
CA GLN A 98 -14.12 5.75 11.71
C GLN A 98 -12.64 6.08 11.81
N GLY A 99 -11.79 5.51 10.95
CA GLY A 99 -10.34 5.72 10.91
C GLY A 99 -9.87 6.78 9.91
N LYS A 100 -10.77 7.56 9.32
CA LYS A 100 -10.47 8.48 8.21
C LYS A 100 -9.26 9.38 8.48
N TYR A 101 -9.22 10.03 9.63
CA TYR A 101 -8.12 10.98 9.96
C TYR A 101 -6.78 10.28 10.18
N ASP A 102 -6.75 9.06 10.67
CA ASP A 102 -5.51 8.29 10.81
C ASP A 102 -4.95 7.92 9.44
N ILE A 103 -5.82 7.58 8.48
CA ILE A 103 -5.45 7.32 7.09
C ILE A 103 -4.89 8.58 6.45
N VAL A 104 -5.62 9.71 6.56
CA VAL A 104 -5.20 11.00 6.01
C VAL A 104 -3.83 11.40 6.56
N ASN A 105 -3.64 11.34 7.88
CA ASN A 105 -2.38 11.66 8.52
C ASN A 105 -1.24 10.76 8.03
N SER A 106 -1.48 9.46 7.89
CA SER A 106 -0.47 8.51 7.44
C SER A 106 0.01 8.81 6.02
N ILE A 107 -0.93 9.11 5.11
CA ILE A 107 -0.63 9.47 3.73
C ILE A 107 0.13 10.81 3.68
N CYS A 108 -0.37 11.84 4.39
CA CYS A 108 0.27 13.16 4.43
C CYS A 108 1.71 13.09 4.95
N ILE A 109 1.94 12.37 6.06
CA ILE A 109 3.29 12.21 6.62
C ILE A 109 4.21 11.53 5.60
N LYS A 110 3.70 10.56 4.86
CA LYS A 110 4.51 9.85 3.87
C LYS A 110 4.84 10.74 2.68
N GLU A 111 3.89 11.51 2.17
CA GLU A 111 4.13 12.47 1.09
C GLU A 111 5.13 13.55 1.50
N ILE A 112 4.97 14.12 2.70
CA ILE A 112 5.91 15.11 3.24
C ILE A 112 7.32 14.51 3.36
N ARG A 113 7.45 13.29 3.88
CA ARG A 113 8.75 12.59 3.97
C ARG A 113 9.36 12.36 2.59
N HIS A 114 8.55 11.97 1.60
CA HIS A 114 9.01 11.81 0.22
C HIS A 114 9.55 13.12 -0.32
N LYS A 115 8.82 14.22 -0.18
CA LYS A 115 9.26 15.56 -0.61
C LYS A 115 10.57 15.97 0.09
N LEU A 116 10.68 15.77 1.40
CA LEU A 116 11.91 16.06 2.14
C LEU A 116 13.11 15.22 1.68
N ASN A 117 12.89 13.95 1.33
CA ASN A 117 13.93 13.06 0.82
C ASN A 117 14.41 13.43 -0.60
N CYS A 118 13.64 14.23 -1.34
CA CYS A 118 14.04 14.77 -2.63
C CYS A 118 15.00 15.96 -2.52
N PHE A 119 15.34 16.40 -1.31
CA PHE A 119 16.28 17.50 -1.10
C PHE A 119 17.63 17.20 -1.72
N SER A 120 18.15 18.14 -2.48
CA SER A 120 19.52 18.15 -3.00
C SER A 120 20.04 19.58 -3.03
N SER A 121 21.31 19.77 -2.74
CA SER A 121 21.98 21.06 -2.84
C SER A 121 23.23 20.95 -3.72
N LYS A 122 23.50 22.01 -4.47
CA LYS A 122 24.76 22.21 -5.20
C LYS A 122 25.67 23.22 -4.51
N GLY A 123 25.28 23.71 -3.35
CA GLY A 123 26.01 24.68 -2.55
C GLY A 123 27.36 24.14 -2.08
N ASN A 124 28.38 24.98 -2.13
CA ASN A 124 29.76 24.65 -1.70
C ASN A 124 30.07 25.17 -0.30
N LYS A 125 29.16 25.97 0.30
CA LYS A 125 29.29 26.54 1.64
C LYS A 125 28.07 26.22 2.47
N GLY A 126 28.24 26.21 3.79
CA GLY A 126 27.14 25.92 4.72
C GLY A 126 25.94 26.86 4.55
N GLU A 127 26.18 28.13 4.28
CA GLU A 127 25.11 29.12 4.02
C GLU A 127 24.30 28.80 2.76
N ASP A 128 24.95 28.37 1.68
CA ASP A 128 24.28 28.00 0.42
C ASP A 128 23.39 26.80 0.66
N ILE A 129 23.91 25.75 1.34
CA ILE A 129 23.17 24.54 1.68
C ILE A 129 21.98 24.86 2.59
N GLN A 130 22.16 25.77 3.57
CA GLN A 130 21.07 26.18 4.46
C GLN A 130 19.98 26.94 3.71
N ASN A 131 20.34 27.81 2.77
CA ASN A 131 19.37 28.54 1.94
C ASN A 131 18.60 27.58 1.03
N ASP A 132 19.28 26.63 0.37
CA ASP A 132 18.66 25.62 -0.47
C ASP A 132 17.67 24.77 0.36
N LEU A 133 18.05 24.39 1.58
CA LEU A 133 17.17 23.64 2.48
C LEU A 133 15.93 24.45 2.90
N ASN A 134 16.12 25.71 3.28
CA ASN A 134 15.00 26.58 3.67
C ASN A 134 14.03 26.78 2.50
N ASN A 135 14.54 26.99 1.28
CA ASN A 135 13.75 27.10 0.08
C ASN A 135 12.95 25.80 -0.18
N HIS A 136 13.62 24.65 -0.12
CA HIS A 136 13.00 23.36 -0.32
C HIS A 136 11.87 23.09 0.69
N ILE A 137 12.09 23.41 1.97
CA ILE A 137 11.04 23.28 3.01
C ILE A 137 9.89 24.23 2.73
N SER A 138 10.14 25.47 2.29
CA SER A 138 9.10 26.47 2.01
C SER A 138 8.18 26.08 0.83
N GLU A 139 8.65 25.21 -0.06
CA GLU A 139 7.86 24.66 -1.19
C GLU A 139 6.87 23.56 -0.76
N ILE A 140 7.00 23.04 0.46
CA ILE A 140 6.13 21.98 0.98
C ILE A 140 4.91 22.59 1.66
N ASP A 141 3.82 22.74 0.92
CA ASP A 141 2.53 23.17 1.49
C ASP A 141 1.81 22.01 2.17
N VAL A 142 2.02 21.88 3.48
CA VAL A 142 1.42 20.84 4.32
C VAL A 142 -0.11 20.95 4.34
N ASN A 143 -0.67 22.15 4.32
CA ASN A 143 -2.12 22.34 4.34
C ASN A 143 -2.74 21.90 3.01
N ALA A 144 -2.13 22.24 1.88
CA ALA A 144 -2.59 21.79 0.58
C ALA A 144 -2.55 20.26 0.46
N ILE A 145 -1.46 19.61 0.91
CA ILE A 145 -1.34 18.16 0.96
C ILE A 145 -2.46 17.56 1.82
N PHE A 146 -2.71 18.10 3.01
CA PHE A 146 -3.73 17.59 3.91
C PHE A 146 -5.13 17.70 3.30
N VAL A 147 -5.51 18.87 2.81
CA VAL A 147 -6.85 19.12 2.20
C VAL A 147 -7.07 18.23 0.99
N GLN A 148 -6.06 18.09 0.12
CA GLN A 148 -6.16 17.22 -1.06
C GLN A 148 -6.33 15.74 -0.65
N THR A 149 -5.56 15.28 0.33
CA THR A 149 -5.65 13.90 0.83
C THR A 149 -7.00 13.64 1.49
N GLU A 150 -7.47 14.57 2.34
CA GLU A 150 -8.78 14.45 3.00
C GLU A 150 -9.93 14.41 2.00
N THR A 151 -9.86 15.22 0.95
CA THR A 151 -10.85 15.21 -0.15
C THR A 151 -10.84 13.85 -0.85
N ASN A 152 -9.67 13.36 -1.25
CA ASN A 152 -9.56 12.07 -1.93
C ASN A 152 -10.12 10.91 -1.08
N ILE A 153 -9.81 10.87 0.21
CA ILE A 153 -10.34 9.84 1.12
C ILE A 153 -11.85 9.96 1.28
N SER A 154 -12.36 11.20 1.38
CA SER A 154 -13.80 11.45 1.47
C SER A 154 -14.54 10.99 0.21
N ASP A 155 -13.97 11.25 -0.97
CA ASP A 155 -14.55 10.83 -2.24
C ASP A 155 -14.59 9.29 -2.36
N ILE A 156 -13.52 8.60 -1.97
CA ILE A 156 -13.49 7.13 -1.93
C ILE A 156 -14.62 6.57 -1.05
N ILE A 157 -14.85 7.18 0.11
CA ILE A 157 -15.89 6.76 1.04
C ILE A 157 -17.29 7.07 0.46
N ALA A 158 -17.49 8.27 -0.08
CA ALA A 158 -18.77 8.71 -0.63
C ALA A 158 -19.17 7.90 -1.88
N GLU A 159 -18.22 7.64 -2.78
CA GLU A 159 -18.42 6.83 -3.99
C GLU A 159 -18.46 5.32 -3.70
N ARG A 160 -18.06 4.90 -2.49
CA ARG A 160 -17.88 3.50 -2.12
C ARG A 160 -17.00 2.73 -3.10
N ASP A 161 -15.91 3.37 -3.56
CA ASP A 161 -14.95 2.76 -4.47
C ASP A 161 -14.10 1.72 -3.73
N TYR A 162 -14.58 0.46 -3.76
CA TYR A 162 -13.96 -0.65 -3.04
C TYR A 162 -12.51 -0.90 -3.46
N LYS A 163 -12.21 -0.74 -4.75
CA LYS A 163 -10.85 -0.95 -5.25
C LYS A 163 -9.89 0.13 -4.75
N LYS A 164 -10.29 1.39 -4.81
CA LYS A 164 -9.49 2.50 -4.26
C LYS A 164 -9.35 2.38 -2.75
N MET A 165 -10.40 1.94 -2.04
CA MET A 165 -10.35 1.71 -0.60
C MET A 165 -9.24 0.72 -0.24
N LEU A 166 -9.09 -0.42 -0.92
CA LEU A 166 -8.03 -1.40 -0.67
C LEU A 166 -6.61 -0.86 -0.91
N ASN A 167 -6.47 0.24 -1.67
CA ASN A 167 -5.19 0.87 -1.94
C ASN A 167 -4.75 1.88 -0.87
N VAL A 168 -5.67 2.32 -0.02
CA VAL A 168 -5.40 3.38 0.97
C VAL A 168 -5.70 2.97 2.40
N PHE A 169 -6.49 1.92 2.59
CA PHE A 169 -6.93 1.47 3.90
C PHE A 169 -6.43 0.07 4.24
N ASN A 170 -5.69 -0.03 5.32
CA ASN A 170 -5.36 -1.28 5.97
C ASN A 170 -5.55 -1.16 7.48
N HIS A 171 -6.11 -2.18 8.07
CA HIS A 171 -6.25 -2.28 9.52
C HIS A 171 -5.84 -3.68 9.99
N LYS A 172 -4.84 -3.74 10.84
CA LYS A 172 -4.37 -5.01 11.41
C LYS A 172 -5.53 -5.80 12.05
N GLY A 173 -5.63 -7.07 11.70
CA GLY A 173 -6.72 -7.93 12.18
C GLY A 173 -8.01 -7.85 11.36
N MET A 174 -8.07 -7.07 10.28
CA MET A 174 -9.25 -6.96 9.42
C MET A 174 -9.66 -8.31 8.83
N CYS A 175 -8.70 -9.09 8.34
CA CYS A 175 -8.97 -10.43 7.80
C CYS A 175 -9.69 -11.33 8.81
N GLN A 176 -9.31 -11.29 10.09
CA GLN A 176 -9.98 -12.07 11.14
C GLN A 176 -11.41 -11.61 11.39
N ARG A 177 -11.69 -10.31 11.29
CA ARG A 177 -13.05 -9.76 11.43
C ARG A 177 -13.91 -10.16 10.25
N VAL A 178 -13.39 -10.03 9.03
CA VAL A 178 -14.05 -10.41 7.78
C VAL A 178 -14.40 -11.91 7.77
N THR A 179 -13.51 -12.80 8.19
CA THR A 179 -13.82 -14.23 8.32
C THR A 179 -14.97 -14.51 9.30
N GLY A 180 -15.12 -13.64 10.31
CA GLY A 180 -16.29 -13.69 11.22
C GLY A 180 -17.58 -13.27 10.53
N ILE A 181 -17.56 -12.20 9.73
CA ILE A 181 -18.71 -11.65 9.00
C ILE A 181 -19.26 -12.67 7.99
N ILE A 182 -18.37 -13.31 7.21
CA ILE A 182 -18.77 -14.34 6.23
C ILE A 182 -19.02 -15.70 6.85
N GLY A 183 -18.97 -15.83 8.18
CA GLY A 183 -19.33 -17.08 8.88
C GLY A 183 -18.29 -18.20 8.83
N LEU A 184 -17.10 -17.98 8.26
CA LEU A 184 -16.03 -18.99 8.19
C LEU A 184 -15.64 -19.54 9.57
N LYS A 185 -15.59 -18.69 10.60
CA LYS A 185 -15.30 -19.13 11.99
C LYS A 185 -16.33 -20.09 12.58
N LYS A 186 -17.59 -20.05 12.12
CA LYS A 186 -18.64 -20.97 12.57
C LYS A 186 -18.45 -22.36 11.99
N LYS A 187 -17.95 -22.44 10.75
CA LYS A 187 -17.76 -23.71 10.03
C LYS A 187 -16.38 -24.31 10.26
N TYR A 188 -15.37 -23.47 10.51
CA TYR A 188 -13.96 -23.86 10.74
C TYR A 188 -13.42 -23.10 11.96
N PRO A 189 -13.72 -23.55 13.19
CA PRO A 189 -13.36 -22.83 14.41
C PRO A 189 -11.85 -22.75 14.69
N GLN A 190 -11.02 -23.43 13.90
CA GLN A 190 -9.57 -23.44 14.06
C GLN A 190 -8.82 -22.55 13.04
N VAL A 191 -9.52 -21.72 12.27
CA VAL A 191 -8.90 -20.77 11.34
C VAL A 191 -8.78 -19.38 11.98
#